data_71d8ea0c197f923233f7808e144473fd
#
_entry.id   71d8ea0c197f923233f7808e144473fd
#
_cell.length_a   1.000
_cell.length_b   1.000
_cell.length_c   1.000
_cell.angle_alpha   90.00
_cell.angle_beta   90.00
_cell.angle_gamma   90.00
#
_symmetry.space_group_name_H-M   'P 1'
#
loop_
_entity.id
_entity.type
_entity.pdbx_description
1 polymer ?
#
loop_
_entity_poly.entity_id
_entity_poly.type
_entity_poly.pdbx_seq_one_letter_code
_entity_poly.pdbx_strand_id
1 'polypeptide(L)' 'MAKLKELKKGELFTLKPVEYPRESQVFIKSDYDRSERKYWATKWTNIGDGKYIHGDREVYTDFCF' A
#
# COMPACT_ATOMS: atom_id res chain seq x y z
N MET A 1 10.33 -7.63 2.93
CA MET A 1 9.08 -7.64 3.70
C MET A 1 9.06 -6.52 4.70
N ALA A 2 7.97 -5.80 4.77
CA ALA A 2 7.80 -4.71 5.73
C ALA A 2 6.34 -4.63 6.15
N LYS A 3 6.08 -3.97 7.26
CA LYS A 3 4.72 -3.68 7.67
C LYS A 3 4.33 -2.33 7.08
N LEU A 4 3.05 -2.17 6.75
CA LEU A 4 2.58 -0.93 6.13
C LEU A 4 2.94 0.30 6.96
N LYS A 5 2.86 0.22 8.28
CA LYS A 5 3.19 1.33 9.16
C LYS A 5 4.65 1.79 9.09
N GLU A 6 5.53 0.92 8.58
CA GLU A 6 6.95 1.22 8.46
C GLU A 6 7.30 1.98 7.18
N LEU A 7 6.39 2.03 6.23
CA LEU A 7 6.60 2.73 4.97
C LEU A 7 6.39 4.23 5.14
N LYS A 8 7.02 4.98 4.26
CA LYS A 8 6.82 6.43 4.20
C LYS A 8 5.57 6.75 3.38
N LYS A 9 4.93 7.88 3.69
CA LYS A 9 3.79 8.34 2.90
C LYS A 9 4.22 8.56 1.46
N GLY A 10 3.42 8.02 0.53
CA GLY A 10 3.70 8.10 -0.90
C GLY A 10 4.52 6.94 -1.44
N GLU A 11 4.95 6.02 -0.59
CA GLU A 11 5.73 4.87 -1.01
C GLU A 11 4.83 3.81 -1.64
N LEU A 12 5.31 3.21 -2.71
CA LEU A 12 4.56 2.16 -3.42
C LEU A 12 4.76 0.82 -2.73
N PHE A 13 3.70 0.01 -2.75
CA PHE A 13 3.78 -1.34 -2.18
C PHE A 13 2.74 -2.26 -2.82
N THR A 14 2.92 -3.57 -2.62
CA THR A 14 1.94 -4.57 -3.03
C THR A 14 1.55 -5.41 -1.83
N LEU A 15 0.39 -6.06 -1.91
CA LEU A 15 -0.10 -6.92 -0.83
C LEU A 15 0.36 -8.36 -0.98
N LYS A 16 0.99 -8.69 -2.10
CA LYS A 16 1.51 -10.04 -2.38
C LYS A 16 2.95 -9.94 -2.86
N PRO A 17 3.77 -10.95 -2.60
CA PRO A 17 5.16 -10.96 -3.06
C PRO A 17 5.22 -11.20 -4.57
N VAL A 18 5.23 -10.13 -5.34
CA VAL A 18 5.24 -10.17 -6.80
C VAL A 18 6.47 -9.42 -7.29
N GLU A 19 7.26 -10.04 -8.16
CA GLU A 19 8.46 -9.42 -8.70
C GLU A 19 8.13 -8.36 -9.75
N TYR A 20 7.15 -8.63 -10.60
CA TYR A 20 6.70 -7.71 -11.64
C TYR A 20 5.18 -7.50 -11.50
N PRO A 21 4.75 -6.67 -10.56
CA PRO A 21 3.32 -6.49 -10.33
C PRO A 21 2.66 -5.73 -11.48
N ARG A 22 1.40 -6.03 -11.68
CA ARG A 22 0.56 -5.25 -12.59
C ARG A 22 0.18 -3.95 -11.88
N GLU A 23 -0.13 -2.93 -12.65
CA GLU A 23 -0.55 -1.64 -12.09
C GLU A 23 -1.70 -1.80 -11.09
N SER A 24 -2.63 -2.72 -11.36
CA SER A 24 -3.77 -2.98 -10.47
C SER A 24 -3.38 -3.59 -9.13
N GLN A 25 -2.15 -4.09 -9.00
CA GLN A 25 -1.66 -4.68 -7.77
C GLN A 25 -0.85 -3.72 -6.91
N VAL A 26 -0.54 -2.55 -7.45
CA VAL A 26 0.30 -1.56 -6.76
C VAL A 26 -0.57 -0.54 -6.04
N PHE A 27 -0.20 -0.26 -4.80
CA PHE A 27 -0.86 0.74 -3.96
C PHE A 27 0.13 1.80 -3.53
N ILE A 28 -0.40 2.96 -3.18
CA ILE A 28 0.39 4.08 -2.65
C ILE A 28 -0.07 4.31 -1.20
N LYS A 29 0.88 4.31 -0.28
CA LYS A 29 0.56 4.59 1.12
C LYS A 29 0.13 6.05 1.26
N SER A 30 -1.04 6.27 1.86
CA SER A 30 -1.59 7.58 2.14
C SER A 30 -1.67 7.84 3.65
N ASP A 31 -2.56 8.73 4.05
CA ASP A 31 -2.66 9.15 5.44
C ASP A 31 -3.25 8.08 6.35
N TYR A 32 -2.85 8.13 7.61
CA TYR A 32 -3.42 7.28 8.65
C TYR A 32 -4.77 7.86 9.08
N ASP A 33 -5.79 7.02 9.11
CA ASP A 33 -7.12 7.41 9.57
C ASP A 33 -7.29 6.94 11.01
N ARG A 34 -7.40 7.89 11.92
CA ARG A 34 -7.55 7.58 13.35
C ARG A 34 -8.89 6.94 13.67
N SER A 35 -9.92 7.29 12.95
CA SER A 35 -11.26 6.72 13.15
C SER A 35 -11.28 5.24 12.81
N GLU A 36 -10.67 4.88 11.71
CA GLU A 36 -10.60 3.49 11.25
C GLU A 36 -9.42 2.74 11.87
N ARG A 37 -8.44 3.46 12.40
CA ARG A 37 -7.17 2.91 12.89
C ARG A 37 -6.44 2.13 11.81
N LYS A 38 -6.52 2.61 10.59
CA LYS A 38 -5.91 2.00 9.41
C LYS A 38 -5.33 3.07 8.50
N TYR A 39 -4.45 2.64 7.60
CA TYR A 39 -3.89 3.53 6.61
C TYR A 39 -4.71 3.47 5.33
N TRP A 40 -4.92 4.61 4.71
CA TRP A 40 -5.56 4.65 3.41
C TRP A 40 -4.53 4.26 2.35
N ALA A 41 -4.85 3.27 1.54
CA ALA A 41 -4.01 2.82 0.44
C ALA A 41 -4.69 3.19 -0.86
N THR A 42 -4.08 4.10 -1.61
CA THR A 42 -4.61 4.55 -2.89
C THR A 42 -4.17 3.62 -3.99
N LYS A 43 -5.09 3.25 -4.88
CA LYS A 43 -4.74 2.42 -6.03
C LYS A 43 -3.92 3.21 -7.04
N TRP A 44 -2.87 2.60 -7.56
CA TRP A 44 -2.03 3.24 -8.57
C TRP A 44 -2.82 3.59 -9.83
N THR A 45 -3.70 2.68 -10.27
CA THR A 45 -4.48 2.85 -11.50
C THR A 45 -5.62 3.85 -11.35
N ASN A 46 -6.06 4.12 -10.13
CA ASN A 46 -7.18 5.03 -9.89
C ASN A 46 -6.96 5.76 -8.57
N ILE A 47 -6.44 6.97 -8.66
CA ILE A 47 -6.10 7.79 -7.50
C ILE A 47 -7.33 8.09 -6.63
N GLY A 48 -8.50 8.14 -7.23
CA GLY A 48 -9.74 8.38 -6.49
C GLY A 48 -10.28 7.15 -5.75
N ASP A 49 -9.65 5.99 -5.95
CA ASP A 49 -10.09 4.74 -5.34
C ASP A 49 -9.01 4.21 -4.41
N GLY A 50 -9.39 3.29 -3.53
CA GLY A 50 -8.45 2.70 -2.60
C GLY A 50 -9.18 1.93 -1.53
N LYS A 51 -8.46 1.57 -0.47
CA LYS A 51 -9.06 0.88 0.67
C LYS A 51 -8.23 1.10 1.92
N TYR A 52 -8.85 0.84 3.07
CA TYR A 52 -8.15 0.89 4.35
C TYR A 52 -7.40 -0.41 4.59
N ILE A 53 -6.14 -0.30 5.02
CA ILE A 53 -5.29 -1.45 5.32
C ILE A 53 -4.66 -1.24 6.68
N HIS A 54 -4.66 -2.29 7.48
CA HIS A 54 -4.08 -2.27 8.82
C HIS A 54 -2.58 -1.99 8.76
N GLY A 55 -2.09 -1.19 9.69
CA GLY A 55 -0.67 -0.86 9.72
C GLY A 55 0.24 -2.06 9.99
N ASP A 56 -0.29 -3.10 10.61
CA ASP A 56 0.45 -4.33 10.89
C ASP A 56 0.45 -5.32 9.71
N ARG A 57 -0.25 -5.00 8.64
CA ARG A 57 -0.28 -5.84 7.46
C ARG A 57 1.10 -5.89 6.81
N GLU A 58 1.57 -7.09 6.52
CA GLU A 58 2.81 -7.26 5.76
C GLU A 58 2.60 -6.84 4.32
N VAL A 59 3.49 -6.01 3.83
CA VAL A 59 3.46 -5.53 2.46
C VAL A 59 4.83 -5.74 1.83
N TYR A 60 4.89 -5.62 0.52
CA TYR A 60 6.09 -5.92 -0.25
C TYR A 60 6.48 -4.72 -1.09
N THR A 61 7.74 -4.33 -1.00
CA THR A 61 8.29 -3.20 -1.74
C THR A 61 9.39 -3.61 -2.71
N ASP A 62 9.82 -4.85 -2.63
CA ASP A 62 10.87 -5.42 -3.48
C ASP A 62 10.29 -5.89 -4.81
N PHE A 63 9.99 -4.95 -5.69
CA PHE A 63 9.46 -5.28 -7.00
C PHE A 63 9.92 -4.27 -8.05
N CYS A 64 9.91 -4.70 -9.29
CA CYS A 64 10.20 -3.83 -10.44
C CYS A 64 8.88 -3.31 -11.01
N PHE A 65 8.79 -1.99 -11.08
CA PHE A 65 7.55 -1.36 -11.55
C PHE A 65 7.84 -0.17 -12.45
#